data_6c3f4bbb71ab62dca642ed23b14a65a1
#
_entry.id   6c3f4bbb71ab62dca642ed23b14a65a1
#
_cell.length_a   1.000
_cell.length_b   1.000
_cell.length_c   1.000
_cell.angle_alpha   90.00
_cell.angle_beta   90.00
_cell.angle_gamma   90.00
#
_symmetry.space_group_name_H-M   'P 1'
#
loop_
_entity.id
_entity.type
_entity.pdbx_description
1 polymer ?
#
loop_
_entity_poly.entity_id
_entity_poly.type
_entity_poly.pdbx_seq_one_letter_code
_entity_poly.pdbx_strand_id
1 'polypeptide(L)'
;MKRIIGVILLACTMCLSSCKNREVKETLPLCRVMTVAAKAVEINESYSASIQGRQDIDIYPQISGTITELRVYEGKTVRKGEVMFVIDQVPYRAAWRKTMADVHAAEAQVETARLEYRSKQQLFAEKVVSEYDLSTAKNALAIAEATLEQARALEEDARNSLSYTEVKSPSNGVVGTLPYREGALVSASMAIPLTSVSDNSEMYV
;
A
#
# COMPACT_ATOMS: atom_id res chain seq x y z
N MET A 1 -70.07 -102.58 5.87
CA MET A 1 -69.25 -101.72 6.74
C MET A 1 -67.74 -101.98 6.62
N LYS A 2 -67.27 -103.22 6.54
CA LYS A 2 -65.83 -103.57 6.47
C LYS A 2 -65.08 -103.03 5.22
N ARG A 3 -65.73 -102.86 4.05
CA ARG A 3 -65.12 -102.36 2.83
C ARG A 3 -64.88 -100.87 2.80
N ILE A 4 -65.67 -100.07 3.48
CA ILE A 4 -65.53 -98.61 3.57
C ILE A 4 -64.36 -98.22 4.48
N ILE A 5 -64.18 -98.99 5.56
CA ILE A 5 -63.04 -98.74 6.49
C ILE A 5 -61.69 -99.00 5.81
N GLY A 6 -61.59 -100.01 4.91
CA GLY A 6 -60.40 -100.32 4.14
C GLY A 6 -59.97 -99.19 3.17
N VAL A 7 -60.97 -98.58 2.54
CA VAL A 7 -60.69 -97.48 1.57
C VAL A 7 -60.23 -96.18 2.31
N ILE A 8 -60.79 -95.90 3.48
CA ILE A 8 -60.42 -94.74 4.32
C ILE A 8 -58.97 -94.91 4.88
N LEU A 9 -58.67 -96.23 5.28
CA LEU A 9 -57.32 -96.51 5.77
C LEU A 9 -56.24 -96.37 4.66
N LEU A 10 -56.57 -96.79 3.42
CA LEU A 10 -55.65 -96.69 2.26
C LEU A 10 -55.47 -95.23 1.82
N ALA A 11 -56.49 -94.37 1.89
CA ALA A 11 -56.40 -92.94 1.58
C ALA A 11 -55.56 -92.23 2.63
N CYS A 12 -55.63 -92.61 3.90
CA CYS A 12 -54.83 -91.93 4.96
C CYS A 12 -53.34 -92.26 4.86
N THR A 13 -53.00 -93.47 4.36
CA THR A 13 -51.54 -93.82 4.11
C THR A 13 -50.93 -93.09 2.94
N MET A 14 -51.73 -92.68 1.92
CA MET A 14 -51.21 -91.92 0.79
C MET A 14 -50.99 -90.44 1.15
N CYS A 15 -51.62 -89.87 2.15
CA CYS A 15 -51.42 -88.51 2.58
C CYS A 15 -50.12 -88.31 3.39
N LEU A 16 -49.59 -89.40 3.99
CA LEU A 16 -48.37 -89.26 4.84
C LEU A 16 -47.07 -89.32 4.08
N SER A 17 -47.04 -89.57 2.75
CA SER A 17 -45.82 -89.63 1.95
C SER A 17 -45.52 -88.38 1.18
N SER A 18 -46.20 -87.23 1.39
CA SER A 18 -46.05 -85.98 0.66
C SER A 18 -45.20 -84.91 1.39
N CYS A 19 -44.46 -85.25 2.43
CA CYS A 19 -43.45 -84.34 3.00
C CYS A 19 -42.12 -84.57 2.33
N LYS A 20 -42.01 -84.08 1.10
CA LYS A 20 -40.72 -83.98 0.43
C LYS A 20 -39.99 -82.75 0.99
N ASN A 21 -39.06 -82.98 1.88
CA ASN A 21 -38.17 -81.95 2.44
C ASN A 21 -37.46 -81.22 1.27
N ARG A 22 -37.93 -80.07 0.96
CA ARG A 22 -37.26 -79.23 -0.06
C ARG A 22 -36.11 -78.52 0.65
N GLU A 23 -34.91 -79.09 0.59
CA GLU A 23 -33.70 -78.40 0.95
C GLU A 23 -33.60 -77.16 0.08
N VAL A 24 -33.98 -76.07 0.70
CA VAL A 24 -33.67 -74.74 0.10
C VAL A 24 -32.16 -74.61 0.16
N LYS A 25 -31.48 -74.92 -0.95
CA LYS A 25 -30.14 -74.53 -1.12
C LYS A 25 -30.12 -72.97 -1.10
N GLU A 26 -29.78 -72.41 0.07
CA GLU A 26 -29.38 -70.97 0.11
C GLU A 26 -28.26 -70.79 -0.84
N THR A 27 -28.58 -70.32 -2.01
CA THR A 27 -27.54 -69.75 -2.94
C THR A 27 -27.08 -68.46 -2.36
N LEU A 28 -26.02 -68.50 -1.58
CA LEU A 28 -25.36 -67.30 -1.12
C LEU A 28 -25.06 -66.39 -2.33
N PRO A 29 -25.44 -65.14 -2.31
CA PRO A 29 -25.17 -64.25 -3.42
C PRO A 29 -23.66 -64.14 -3.61
N LEU A 30 -23.20 -64.36 -4.85
CA LEU A 30 -21.83 -64.16 -5.26
C LEU A 30 -21.50 -62.67 -5.17
N CYS A 31 -20.92 -62.26 -4.05
CA CYS A 31 -20.40 -60.90 -3.90
C CYS A 31 -19.00 -60.84 -4.52
N ARG A 32 -18.80 -59.85 -5.38
CA ARG A 32 -17.48 -59.53 -5.85
C ARG A 32 -16.69 -58.98 -4.68
N VAL A 33 -15.63 -59.63 -4.31
CA VAL A 33 -14.67 -59.19 -3.29
C VAL A 33 -13.39 -58.72 -3.95
N MET A 34 -12.85 -57.66 -3.43
CA MET A 34 -11.55 -57.14 -3.85
C MET A 34 -10.60 -57.24 -2.66
N THR A 35 -9.45 -57.80 -2.90
CA THR A 35 -8.37 -57.83 -1.89
C THR A 35 -7.80 -56.45 -1.74
N VAL A 36 -7.96 -55.82 -0.58
CA VAL A 36 -7.36 -54.53 -0.26
C VAL A 36 -5.96 -54.81 0.25
N ALA A 37 -4.98 -54.41 -0.54
CA ALA A 37 -3.58 -54.40 -0.13
C ALA A 37 -3.17 -52.96 0.27
N ALA A 38 -2.42 -52.85 1.35
CA ALA A 38 -1.82 -51.53 1.71
C ALA A 38 -0.82 -51.15 0.62
N LYS A 39 -1.10 -50.04 -0.09
CA LYS A 39 -0.22 -49.44 -1.10
C LYS A 39 0.12 -48.03 -0.62
N ALA A 40 1.40 -47.71 -0.61
CA ALA A 40 1.85 -46.34 -0.43
C ALA A 40 1.33 -45.50 -1.59
N VAL A 41 0.59 -44.46 -1.29
CA VAL A 41 0.08 -43.49 -2.26
C VAL A 41 0.60 -42.11 -1.85
N GLU A 42 1.22 -41.41 -2.79
CA GLU A 42 1.56 -40.00 -2.61
C GLU A 42 0.29 -39.21 -2.80
N ILE A 43 -0.08 -38.46 -1.77
CA ILE A 43 -1.20 -37.51 -1.81
C ILE A 43 -0.59 -36.15 -2.07
N ASN A 44 -0.85 -35.58 -3.25
CA ASN A 44 -0.46 -34.22 -3.59
C ASN A 44 -1.63 -33.29 -3.25
N GLU A 45 -1.42 -32.41 -2.29
CA GLU A 45 -2.35 -31.33 -1.97
C GLU A 45 -1.81 -30.03 -2.59
N SER A 46 -2.66 -29.31 -3.32
CA SER A 46 -2.32 -28.04 -3.92
C SER A 46 -2.96 -26.91 -3.12
N TYR A 47 -2.12 -26.02 -2.62
CA TYR A 47 -2.56 -24.81 -1.93
C TYR A 47 -2.34 -23.61 -2.84
N SER A 48 -3.36 -22.75 -2.96
CA SER A 48 -3.19 -21.46 -3.63
C SER A 48 -2.47 -20.51 -2.68
N ALA A 49 -1.34 -19.99 -3.11
CA ALA A 49 -0.56 -19.01 -2.36
C ALA A 49 -0.18 -17.85 -3.28
N SER A 50 -0.10 -16.64 -2.72
CA SER A 50 0.47 -15.48 -3.41
C SER A 50 1.86 -15.20 -2.89
N ILE A 51 2.80 -15.01 -3.80
CA ILE A 51 4.17 -14.62 -3.47
C ILE A 51 4.19 -13.10 -3.41
N GLN A 52 4.65 -12.55 -2.30
CA GLN A 52 4.81 -11.11 -2.10
C GLN A 52 6.28 -10.80 -1.79
N GLY A 53 6.75 -9.64 -2.27
CA GLY A 53 8.06 -9.13 -1.89
C GLY A 53 8.09 -8.78 -0.40
N ARG A 54 9.29 -8.64 0.14
CA ARG A 54 9.51 -8.22 1.53
C ARG A 54 8.78 -6.93 1.87
N GLN A 55 8.72 -6.01 0.92
CA GLN A 55 8.06 -4.72 1.07
C GLN A 55 7.56 -4.24 -0.29
N ASP A 56 6.26 -4.06 -0.42
CA ASP A 56 5.60 -3.47 -1.57
C ASP A 56 5.10 -2.08 -1.19
N ILE A 57 5.63 -1.05 -1.85
CA ILE A 57 5.30 0.35 -1.56
C ILE A 57 4.64 0.97 -2.79
N ASP A 58 3.39 1.39 -2.63
CA ASP A 58 2.69 2.17 -3.64
C ASP A 58 3.16 3.63 -3.62
N ILE A 59 3.51 4.13 -4.79
CA ILE A 59 4.06 5.47 -4.98
C ILE A 59 2.97 6.41 -5.48
N TYR A 60 2.65 7.40 -4.66
CA TYR A 60 1.71 8.45 -4.98
C TYR A 60 2.43 9.79 -5.12
N PRO A 61 1.98 10.68 -6.03
CA PRO A 61 2.51 12.03 -6.10
C PRO A 61 2.02 12.82 -4.88
N GLN A 62 2.87 13.68 -4.33
CA GLN A 62 2.49 14.57 -3.21
C GLN A 62 1.92 15.90 -3.68
N ILE A 63 2.05 16.19 -4.97
CA ILE A 63 1.57 17.41 -5.63
C ILE A 63 0.81 17.07 -6.90
N SER A 64 0.06 18.04 -7.41
CA SER A 64 -0.69 17.91 -8.67
C SER A 64 0.09 18.54 -9.83
N GLY A 65 0.00 17.93 -11.00
CA GLY A 65 0.65 18.46 -12.21
C GLY A 65 0.74 17.42 -13.32
N THR A 66 1.32 17.81 -14.44
CA THR A 66 1.54 16.92 -15.59
C THR A 66 2.90 16.25 -15.47
N ILE A 67 2.98 14.94 -15.75
CA ILE A 67 4.26 14.22 -15.85
C ILE A 67 5.01 14.74 -17.08
N THR A 68 6.18 15.31 -16.87
CA THR A 68 7.04 15.81 -17.96
C THR A 68 8.09 14.80 -18.38
N GLU A 69 8.57 13.97 -17.44
CA GLU A 69 9.59 12.95 -17.73
C GLU A 69 9.27 11.67 -16.95
N LEU A 70 9.47 10.54 -17.62
CA LEU A 70 9.43 9.20 -17.04
C LEU A 70 10.83 8.57 -17.14
N ARG A 71 11.53 8.45 -16.00
CA ARG A 71 12.93 7.98 -15.95
C ARG A 71 13.06 6.48 -15.65
N VAL A 72 11.94 5.81 -15.49
CA VAL A 72 11.87 4.38 -15.20
C VAL A 72 10.98 3.65 -16.19
N TYR A 73 11.14 2.33 -16.27
CA TYR A 73 10.28 1.43 -17.01
C TYR A 73 9.90 0.24 -16.12
N GLU A 74 8.87 -0.47 -16.49
CA GLU A 74 8.36 -1.64 -15.76
C GLU A 74 9.45 -2.71 -15.64
N GLY A 75 9.67 -3.23 -14.43
CA GLY A 75 10.72 -4.21 -14.14
C GLY A 75 12.12 -3.62 -13.92
N LYS A 76 12.31 -2.28 -14.02
CA LYS A 76 13.59 -1.66 -13.72
C LYS A 76 13.91 -1.73 -12.24
N THR A 77 15.14 -2.10 -11.90
CA THR A 77 15.65 -2.00 -10.53
C THR A 77 16.01 -0.55 -10.23
N VAL A 78 15.51 -0.03 -9.12
CA VAL A 78 15.76 1.33 -8.62
C VAL A 78 16.37 1.32 -7.23
N ARG A 79 17.11 2.38 -6.91
CA ARG A 79 17.68 2.60 -5.59
C ARG A 79 16.87 3.63 -4.83
N LYS A 80 16.91 3.54 -3.50
CA LYS A 80 16.34 4.57 -2.63
C LYS A 80 16.86 5.96 -3.01
N GLY A 81 15.93 6.91 -3.24
CA GLY A 81 16.24 8.27 -3.65
C GLY A 81 16.40 8.47 -5.16
N GLU A 82 16.35 7.41 -5.98
CA GLU A 82 16.39 7.54 -7.45
C GLU A 82 15.10 8.20 -7.95
N VAL A 83 15.23 9.21 -8.83
CA VAL A 83 14.09 9.92 -9.42
C VAL A 83 13.43 9.02 -10.46
N MET A 84 12.15 8.76 -10.27
CA MET A 84 11.33 7.91 -11.15
C MET A 84 10.49 8.73 -12.12
N PHE A 85 9.83 9.78 -11.60
CA PHE A 85 8.97 10.67 -12.38
C PHE A 85 9.35 12.12 -12.10
N VAL A 86 9.18 12.96 -13.10
CA VAL A 86 9.28 14.41 -12.96
C VAL A 86 7.93 15.02 -13.34
N ILE A 87 7.33 15.75 -12.41
CA ILE A 87 6.11 16.52 -12.60
C ILE A 87 6.51 17.93 -13.03
N ASP A 88 5.69 18.65 -13.78
CA ASP A 88 5.96 20.00 -14.26
C ASP A 88 6.44 20.91 -13.13
N GLN A 89 7.72 21.29 -13.20
CA GLN A 89 8.42 22.11 -12.19
C GLN A 89 8.20 23.61 -12.37
N VAL A 90 7.73 24.04 -13.54
CA VAL A 90 7.68 25.48 -13.89
C VAL A 90 6.88 26.30 -12.87
N PRO A 91 5.64 25.95 -12.51
CA PRO A 91 4.86 26.72 -11.54
C PRO A 91 5.48 26.69 -10.14
N TYR A 92 5.98 25.55 -9.70
CA TYR A 92 6.59 25.38 -8.37
C TYR A 92 7.93 26.13 -8.24
N ARG A 93 8.75 26.13 -9.29
CA ARG A 93 9.99 26.91 -9.35
C ARG A 93 9.71 28.41 -9.34
N ALA A 94 8.64 28.85 -10.01
CA ALA A 94 8.22 30.26 -9.97
C ALA A 94 7.74 30.66 -8.57
N ALA A 95 6.94 29.81 -7.91
CA ALA A 95 6.48 30.03 -6.54
C ALA A 95 7.66 30.11 -5.56
N TRP A 96 8.61 29.17 -5.63
CA TRP A 96 9.80 29.20 -4.79
C TRP A 96 10.65 30.45 -5.01
N ARG A 97 10.88 30.89 -6.25
CA ARG A 97 11.62 32.14 -6.52
C ARG A 97 10.91 33.36 -5.95
N LYS A 98 9.59 33.38 -5.97
CA LYS A 98 8.81 34.46 -5.36
C LYS A 98 9.05 34.51 -3.84
N THR A 99 8.88 33.40 -3.14
CA THR A 99 9.05 33.35 -1.67
C THR A 99 10.50 33.65 -1.28
N MET A 100 11.48 33.24 -2.07
CA MET A 100 12.90 33.60 -1.86
C MET A 100 13.12 35.11 -1.97
N ALA A 101 12.45 35.78 -2.90
CA ALA A 101 12.51 37.24 -2.99
C ALA A 101 11.85 37.93 -1.78
N ASP A 102 10.76 37.35 -1.26
CA ASP A 102 10.10 37.84 -0.05
C ASP A 102 11.00 37.70 1.18
N VAL A 103 11.79 36.60 1.30
CA VAL A 103 12.83 36.45 2.33
C VAL A 103 13.88 37.53 2.24
N HIS A 104 14.41 37.80 1.04
CA HIS A 104 15.41 38.87 0.86
C HIS A 104 14.87 40.26 1.22
N ALA A 105 13.60 40.54 0.90
CA ALA A 105 12.96 41.78 1.30
C ALA A 105 12.84 41.90 2.83
N ALA A 106 12.42 40.82 3.50
CA ALA A 106 12.30 40.77 4.95
C ALA A 106 13.68 40.87 5.64
N GLU A 107 14.74 40.25 5.08
CA GLU A 107 16.12 40.42 5.57
C GLU A 107 16.59 41.88 5.52
N ALA A 108 16.30 42.58 4.44
CA ALA A 108 16.63 44.01 4.31
C ALA A 108 15.87 44.85 5.34
N GLN A 109 14.61 44.48 5.63
CA GLN A 109 13.80 45.16 6.62
C GLN A 109 14.34 44.94 8.05
N VAL A 110 14.78 43.72 8.38
CA VAL A 110 15.46 43.41 9.65
C VAL A 110 16.75 44.26 9.79
N GLU A 111 17.57 44.32 8.76
CA GLU A 111 18.79 45.16 8.82
C GLU A 111 18.51 46.65 9.04
N THR A 112 17.45 47.17 8.40
CA THR A 112 17.01 48.55 8.61
C THR A 112 16.57 48.78 10.06
N ALA A 113 15.71 47.92 10.58
CA ALA A 113 15.21 48.00 11.95
C ALA A 113 16.34 47.83 13.00
N ARG A 114 17.33 46.97 12.67
CA ARG A 114 18.51 46.72 13.51
C ARG A 114 19.41 47.95 13.56
N LEU A 115 19.61 48.63 12.45
CA LEU A 115 20.36 49.88 12.40
C LEU A 115 19.67 50.99 13.22
N GLU A 116 18.35 51.11 13.08
CA GLU A 116 17.55 52.06 13.84
C GLU A 116 17.62 51.81 15.34
N TYR A 117 17.43 50.55 15.78
CA TYR A 117 17.58 50.17 17.17
C TYR A 117 18.95 50.47 17.73
N ARG A 118 20.04 50.13 17.00
CA ARG A 118 21.43 50.46 17.40
C ARG A 118 21.65 51.95 17.56
N SER A 119 21.16 52.77 16.59
CA SER A 119 21.24 54.23 16.65
C SER A 119 20.52 54.78 17.89
N LYS A 120 19.26 54.29 18.16
CA LYS A 120 18.51 54.72 19.36
C LYS A 120 19.19 54.26 20.65
N GLN A 121 19.85 53.09 20.66
CA GLN A 121 20.60 52.61 21.80
C GLN A 121 21.80 53.49 22.14
N GLN A 122 22.52 53.97 21.12
CA GLN A 122 23.64 54.93 21.31
C GLN A 122 23.13 56.27 21.85
N LEU A 123 22.13 56.84 21.22
CA LEU A 123 21.52 58.11 21.65
C LEU A 123 20.93 58.06 23.05
N PHE A 124 20.38 56.90 23.45
CA PHE A 124 19.87 56.68 24.80
C PHE A 124 21.02 56.66 25.82
N ALA A 125 22.15 56.04 25.50
CA ALA A 125 23.34 56.06 26.36
C ALA A 125 23.87 57.50 26.60
N GLU A 126 23.71 58.36 25.59
CA GLU A 126 24.06 59.77 25.65
C GLU A 126 22.91 60.64 26.26
N LYS A 127 21.81 60.02 26.70
CA LYS A 127 20.62 60.68 27.27
C LYS A 127 19.89 61.66 26.30
N VAL A 128 20.02 61.40 25.00
CA VAL A 128 19.42 62.26 23.94
C VAL A 128 17.98 61.79 23.62
N VAL A 129 17.67 60.54 23.76
CA VAL A 129 16.35 59.97 23.50
C VAL A 129 15.72 59.34 24.74
N SER A 130 14.38 59.16 24.73
CA SER A 130 13.65 58.57 25.83
C SER A 130 13.71 57.04 25.83
N GLU A 131 13.49 56.41 26.98
CA GLU A 131 13.35 54.97 27.09
C GLU A 131 12.17 54.44 26.21
N TYR A 132 11.15 55.22 26.01
CA TYR A 132 10.05 54.91 25.11
C TYR A 132 10.52 54.77 23.65
N ASP A 133 11.38 55.70 23.17
CA ASP A 133 11.90 55.66 21.81
C ASP A 133 12.79 54.41 21.59
N LEU A 134 13.64 54.09 22.57
CA LEU A 134 14.44 52.89 22.54
C LEU A 134 13.60 51.61 22.52
N SER A 135 12.56 51.55 23.38
CA SER A 135 11.65 50.39 23.46
C SER A 135 10.85 50.23 22.17
N THR A 136 10.43 51.36 21.57
CA THR A 136 9.71 51.30 20.28
C THR A 136 10.60 50.77 19.15
N ALA A 137 11.84 51.21 19.08
CA ALA A 137 12.80 50.69 18.05
C ALA A 137 13.12 49.23 18.30
N LYS A 138 13.25 48.80 19.55
CA LYS A 138 13.40 47.38 19.91
C LYS A 138 12.21 46.53 19.46
N ASN A 139 10.99 46.99 19.69
CA ASN A 139 9.79 46.29 19.26
C ASN A 139 9.67 46.24 17.74
N ALA A 140 10.05 47.33 17.05
CA ALA A 140 10.09 47.34 15.59
C ALA A 140 11.08 46.29 15.02
N LEU A 141 12.27 46.14 15.64
CA LEU A 141 13.20 45.09 15.28
C LEU A 141 12.59 43.69 15.51
N ALA A 142 11.97 43.45 16.67
CA ALA A 142 11.35 42.16 16.97
C ALA A 142 10.23 41.82 15.97
N ILE A 143 9.43 42.80 15.52
CA ILE A 143 8.41 42.60 14.50
C ILE A 143 9.05 42.25 13.16
N ALA A 144 10.12 42.94 12.76
CA ALA A 144 10.82 42.65 11.52
C ALA A 144 11.45 41.24 11.54
N GLU A 145 12.06 40.84 12.64
CA GLU A 145 12.60 39.50 12.83
C GLU A 145 11.51 38.41 12.74
N ALA A 146 10.34 38.62 13.36
CA ALA A 146 9.19 37.72 13.25
C ALA A 146 8.67 37.62 11.81
N THR A 147 8.66 38.75 11.08
CA THR A 147 8.28 38.78 9.65
C THR A 147 9.26 37.97 8.78
N LEU A 148 10.57 38.08 9.08
CA LEU A 148 11.58 37.27 8.40
C LEU A 148 11.38 35.78 8.65
N GLU A 149 11.13 35.38 9.87
CA GLU A 149 10.87 33.97 10.19
C GLU A 149 9.60 33.44 9.47
N GLN A 150 8.56 34.25 9.36
CA GLN A 150 7.38 33.92 8.57
C GLN A 150 7.73 33.74 7.07
N ALA A 151 8.50 34.66 6.50
CA ALA A 151 8.92 34.59 5.10
C ALA A 151 9.79 33.32 4.84
N ARG A 152 10.68 32.98 5.76
CA ARG A 152 11.50 31.73 5.68
C ARG A 152 10.65 30.48 5.74
N ALA A 153 9.64 30.44 6.60
CA ALA A 153 8.73 29.30 6.65
C ALA A 153 7.97 29.10 5.33
N LEU A 154 7.52 30.20 4.71
CA LEU A 154 6.87 30.15 3.39
C LEU A 154 7.83 29.73 2.27
N GLU A 155 9.10 30.17 2.33
CA GLU A 155 10.13 29.72 1.37
C GLU A 155 10.39 28.22 1.50
N GLU A 156 10.50 27.71 2.72
CA GLU A 156 10.70 26.30 2.98
C GLU A 156 9.52 25.45 2.44
N ASP A 157 8.28 25.88 2.64
CA ASP A 157 7.09 25.21 2.09
C ASP A 157 7.13 25.17 0.56
N ALA A 158 7.43 26.31 -0.09
CA ALA A 158 7.53 26.36 -1.54
C ALA A 158 8.70 25.50 -2.08
N ARG A 159 9.81 25.43 -1.37
CA ARG A 159 10.97 24.59 -1.71
C ARG A 159 10.61 23.11 -1.57
N ASN A 160 9.91 22.72 -0.51
CA ASN A 160 9.41 21.36 -0.32
C ASN A 160 8.45 20.98 -1.45
N SER A 161 7.50 21.86 -1.80
CA SER A 161 6.59 21.66 -2.92
C SER A 161 7.34 21.46 -4.24
N LEU A 162 8.40 22.23 -4.49
CA LEU A 162 9.27 22.02 -5.64
C LEU A 162 10.01 20.68 -5.57
N SER A 163 10.47 20.27 -4.41
CA SER A 163 11.14 18.96 -4.25
C SER A 163 10.23 17.78 -4.54
N TYR A 164 8.94 17.89 -4.25
CA TYR A 164 7.93 16.87 -4.52
C TYR A 164 7.58 16.72 -6.01
N THR A 165 8.03 17.65 -6.87
CA THR A 165 7.93 17.48 -8.31
C THR A 165 8.80 16.34 -8.83
N GLU A 166 9.87 16.00 -8.11
CA GLU A 166 10.69 14.82 -8.37
C GLU A 166 10.22 13.67 -7.50
N VAL A 167 9.42 12.77 -8.07
CA VAL A 167 8.96 11.58 -7.37
C VAL A 167 10.09 10.57 -7.31
N LYS A 168 10.57 10.32 -6.08
CA LYS A 168 11.73 9.45 -5.81
C LYS A 168 11.30 8.13 -5.19
N SER A 169 12.08 7.08 -5.44
CA SER A 169 11.88 5.78 -4.80
C SER A 169 12.18 5.86 -3.29
N PRO A 170 11.28 5.41 -2.41
CA PRO A 170 11.51 5.39 -0.96
C PRO A 170 12.41 4.23 -0.51
N SER A 171 12.55 3.19 -1.34
CA SER A 171 13.33 1.98 -1.06
C SER A 171 14.12 1.51 -2.29
N ASN A 172 15.03 0.57 -2.08
CA ASN A 172 15.56 -0.24 -3.17
C ASN A 172 14.51 -1.26 -3.59
N GLY A 173 14.42 -1.56 -4.88
CA GLY A 173 13.45 -2.54 -5.34
C GLY A 173 13.27 -2.54 -6.85
N VAL A 174 12.23 -3.21 -7.31
CA VAL A 174 11.85 -3.32 -8.72
C VAL A 174 10.56 -2.54 -8.93
N VAL A 175 10.54 -1.74 -10.00
CA VAL A 175 9.38 -0.95 -10.41
C VAL A 175 8.29 -1.89 -10.96
N GLY A 176 7.08 -1.75 -10.45
CA GLY A 176 5.91 -2.47 -10.91
C GLY A 176 5.33 -1.92 -12.20
N THR A 177 4.01 -2.00 -12.34
CA THR A 177 3.29 -1.47 -13.52
C THR A 177 3.27 0.06 -13.52
N LEU A 178 3.26 0.64 -14.71
CA LEU A 178 3.24 2.08 -14.94
C LEU A 178 1.94 2.48 -15.67
N PRO A 179 0.83 2.70 -14.94
CA PRO A 179 -0.44 3.06 -15.55
C PRO A 179 -0.44 4.46 -16.20
N TYR A 180 0.48 5.33 -15.78
CA TYR A 180 0.60 6.71 -16.28
C TYR A 180 1.83 6.87 -17.15
N ARG A 181 1.71 7.71 -18.19
CA ARG A 181 2.77 8.04 -19.15
C ARG A 181 3.07 9.53 -19.12
N GLU A 182 4.14 9.93 -19.81
CA GLU A 182 4.43 11.35 -20.03
C GLU A 182 3.23 12.07 -20.64
N GLY A 183 2.94 13.27 -20.16
CA GLY A 183 1.76 14.04 -20.50
C GLY A 183 0.52 13.75 -19.66
N ALA A 184 0.51 12.72 -18.83
CA ALA A 184 -0.60 12.44 -17.93
C ALA A 184 -0.69 13.46 -16.79
N LEU A 185 -1.91 13.90 -16.48
CA LEU A 185 -2.19 14.73 -15.31
C LEU A 185 -2.32 13.84 -14.08
N VAL A 186 -1.59 14.17 -13.03
CA VAL A 186 -1.59 13.45 -11.75
C VAL A 186 -1.92 14.38 -10.59
N SER A 187 -2.42 13.82 -9.50
CA SER A 187 -2.86 14.57 -8.31
C SER A 187 -2.59 13.77 -7.04
N ALA A 188 -2.32 14.46 -5.94
CA ALA A 188 -2.15 13.84 -4.62
C ALA A 188 -3.39 13.06 -4.13
N SER A 189 -4.58 13.32 -4.68
CA SER A 189 -5.83 12.66 -4.32
C SER A 189 -6.24 11.51 -5.25
N MET A 190 -5.35 11.07 -6.17
CA MET A 190 -5.65 9.98 -7.10
C MET A 190 -5.78 8.64 -6.38
N ALA A 191 -6.70 7.77 -6.88
CA ALA A 191 -6.95 6.47 -6.30
C ALA A 191 -5.94 5.39 -6.74
N ILE A 192 -5.32 5.56 -7.90
CA ILE A 192 -4.37 4.60 -8.49
C ILE A 192 -2.96 5.15 -8.30
N PRO A 193 -2.01 4.38 -7.76
CA PRO A 193 -0.62 4.83 -7.61
C PRO A 193 0.06 5.05 -8.96
N LEU A 194 1.10 5.87 -9.00
CA LEU A 194 1.96 6.05 -10.17
C LEU A 194 2.66 4.75 -10.56
N THR A 195 3.08 4.01 -9.56
CA THR A 195 3.69 2.68 -9.65
C THR A 195 3.78 2.08 -8.25
N SER A 196 4.20 0.82 -8.16
CA SER A 196 4.68 0.21 -6.91
C SER A 196 6.18 -0.07 -7.01
N VAL A 197 6.86 -0.05 -5.88
CA VAL A 197 8.27 -0.51 -5.77
C VAL A 197 8.29 -1.68 -4.81
N SER A 198 8.71 -2.83 -5.33
CA SER A 198 8.74 -4.10 -4.61
C SER A 198 10.17 -4.49 -4.29
N ASP A 199 10.46 -4.71 -3.01
CA ASP A 199 11.73 -5.29 -2.56
C ASP A 199 11.63 -6.81 -2.61
N ASN A 200 12.18 -7.39 -3.68
CA ASN A 200 12.18 -8.82 -3.94
C ASN A 200 13.44 -9.54 -3.39
N SER A 201 14.20 -8.90 -2.51
CA SER A 201 15.38 -9.51 -1.89
C SER A 201 15.03 -10.74 -1.04
N GLU A 202 13.87 -10.71 -0.42
CA GLU A 202 13.26 -11.82 0.31
C GLU A 202 11.78 -11.88 -0.11
N MET A 203 11.27 -13.10 -0.31
CA MET A 203 9.87 -13.32 -0.69
C MET A 203 9.14 -14.12 0.38
N TYR A 204 7.90 -13.75 0.64
CA TYR A 204 6.98 -14.43 1.55
C TYR A 204 5.88 -15.11 0.73
N VAL A 205 5.47 -16.30 1.22
CA VAL A 205 4.39 -17.11 0.64
C VAL A 205 3.26 -17.22 1.63
#